data_0b8d24f6789710930e1fbc80af8409d7
#
_entry.id   0b8d24f6789710930e1fbc80af8409d7
#
_cell.length_a   1.000
_cell.length_b   1.000
_cell.length_c   1.000
_cell.angle_alpha   90.00
_cell.angle_beta   90.00
_cell.angle_gamma   90.00
#
_symmetry.space_group_name_H-M   'P 1'
#
loop_
_entity.id
_entity.type
_entity.pdbx_description
1 polymer ?
#
loop_
_entity_poly.entity_id
_entity_poly.type
_entity_poly.pdbx_seq_one_letter_code
_entity_poly.pdbx_strand_id
1 'polypeptide(L)'
;MSLSKPIILTLDAGGTNFVFSSLQNGGIISDTVCLPASTKSEASCTATIIEGFETLKHSIKQPIAAISFAFPGPADYKNGIIGNLPNFPGINGNYPLKFILEEHFKCPCFINNDGNLFAYGEALEGVLPEINTVLKAAGSPKKF
;
A
#
# COMPACT_ATOMS: atom_id res chain seq x y z
N MET A 1 28.05 7.43 10.26
CA MET A 1 27.36 7.11 8.98
C MET A 1 25.89 7.36 9.18
N SER A 2 25.32 8.35 8.53
CA SER A 2 23.86 8.51 8.50
C SER A 2 23.30 7.36 7.69
N LEU A 3 22.61 6.43 8.36
CA LEU A 3 21.84 5.40 7.67
C LEU A 3 20.78 6.15 6.83
N SER A 4 20.86 6.03 5.51
CA SER A 4 19.79 6.54 4.65
C SER A 4 18.48 5.91 5.09
N LYS A 5 17.44 6.71 5.29
CA LYS A 5 16.14 6.16 5.71
C LYS A 5 15.58 5.24 4.62
N PRO A 6 14.82 4.20 5.02
CA PRO A 6 14.33 3.19 4.08
C PRO A 6 13.41 3.79 3.00
N ILE A 7 13.52 3.26 1.78
CA ILE A 7 12.59 3.56 0.69
C ILE A 7 11.51 2.50 0.66
N ILE A 8 10.26 2.95 0.64
CA ILE A 8 9.07 2.11 0.58
C ILE A 8 8.36 2.37 -0.74
N LEU A 9 8.05 1.30 -1.47
CA LEU A 9 7.16 1.39 -2.63
C LEU A 9 5.71 1.21 -2.17
N THR A 10 4.80 2.00 -2.73
CA THR A 10 3.37 1.92 -2.42
C THR A 10 2.52 1.94 -3.68
N LEU A 11 1.31 1.42 -3.57
CA LEU A 11 0.31 1.31 -4.61
C LEU A 11 -1.05 1.74 -4.06
N ASP A 12 -1.72 2.60 -4.80
CA ASP A 12 -3.16 2.80 -4.69
C ASP A 12 -3.85 1.94 -5.77
N ALA A 13 -4.47 0.85 -5.35
CA ALA A 13 -5.10 -0.13 -6.23
C ALA A 13 -6.56 0.24 -6.51
N GLY A 14 -6.78 1.25 -7.32
CA GLY A 14 -8.11 1.65 -7.77
C GLY A 14 -8.74 0.68 -8.78
N GLY A 15 -10.04 0.75 -8.95
CA GLY A 15 -10.76 -0.12 -9.91
C GLY A 15 -10.46 0.18 -11.39
N THR A 16 -10.00 1.40 -11.71
CA THR A 16 -9.71 1.84 -13.07
C THR A 16 -8.21 1.98 -13.32
N ASN A 17 -7.49 2.51 -12.36
CA ASN A 17 -6.05 2.73 -12.45
C ASN A 17 -5.34 2.21 -11.19
N PHE A 18 -4.12 1.75 -11.38
CA PHE A 18 -3.14 1.50 -10.34
C PHE A 18 -2.13 2.65 -10.32
N VAL A 19 -2.01 3.32 -9.18
CA VAL A 19 -1.09 4.46 -9.01
C VAL A 19 0.03 4.07 -8.05
N PHE A 20 1.24 4.04 -8.57
CA PHE A 20 2.43 3.63 -7.83
C PHE A 20 3.24 4.86 -7.40
N SER A 21 3.77 4.83 -6.19
CA SER A 21 4.59 5.88 -5.63
C SER A 21 5.74 5.31 -4.79
N SER A 22 6.76 6.10 -4.56
CA SER A 22 7.85 5.75 -3.66
C SER A 22 7.98 6.79 -2.56
N LEU A 23 8.16 6.32 -1.33
CA LEU A 23 8.19 7.13 -0.13
C LEU A 23 9.53 6.97 0.59
N GLN A 24 10.03 8.09 1.09
CA GLN A 24 11.15 8.15 2.03
C GLN A 24 10.91 9.30 3.01
N ASN A 25 11.07 9.06 4.30
CA ASN A 25 10.84 10.09 5.34
C ASN A 25 9.41 10.67 5.35
N GLY A 26 8.40 9.90 4.94
CA GLY A 26 7.01 10.36 4.84
C GLY A 26 6.71 11.22 3.61
N GLY A 27 7.68 11.46 2.74
CA GLY A 27 7.50 12.21 1.49
C GLY A 27 7.65 11.34 0.25
N ILE A 28 6.96 11.71 -0.83
CA ILE A 28 7.14 11.10 -2.16
C ILE A 28 8.48 11.57 -2.73
N ILE A 29 9.28 10.64 -3.27
CA ILE A 29 10.65 10.90 -3.73
C ILE A 29 10.85 10.66 -5.23
N SER A 30 9.84 10.22 -5.95
CA SER A 30 9.88 10.03 -7.41
C SER A 30 8.57 10.48 -8.05
N ASP A 31 8.56 10.60 -9.39
CA ASP A 31 7.33 10.71 -10.13
C ASP A 31 6.44 9.48 -9.88
N THR A 32 5.14 9.68 -9.88
CA THR A 32 4.17 8.57 -9.77
C THR A 32 4.03 7.86 -11.11
N VAL A 33 3.87 6.54 -11.06
CA VAL A 33 3.55 5.71 -12.22
C VAL A 33 2.07 5.38 -12.17
N CYS A 34 1.35 5.64 -13.25
CA CYS A 34 -0.07 5.33 -13.37
C CYS A 34 -0.28 4.35 -14.52
N LEU A 35 -0.81 3.16 -14.20
CA LEU A 35 -1.13 2.13 -15.18
C LEU A 35 -2.62 1.79 -15.12
N PRO A 36 -3.27 1.46 -16.25
CA PRO A 36 -4.63 0.95 -16.24
C PRO A 36 -4.73 -0.31 -15.36
N ALA A 37 -5.73 -0.37 -14.49
CA ALA A 37 -5.96 -1.53 -13.66
C ALA A 37 -6.28 -2.76 -14.52
N SER A 38 -5.51 -3.82 -14.35
CA SER A 38 -5.74 -5.09 -15.04
C SER A 38 -6.40 -6.08 -14.08
N THR A 39 -7.71 -6.26 -14.22
CA THR A 39 -8.53 -7.04 -13.29
C THR A 39 -9.13 -8.31 -13.91
N LYS A 40 -8.70 -8.64 -15.16
CA LYS A 40 -9.26 -9.75 -15.94
C LYS A 40 -8.79 -11.13 -15.47
N SER A 41 -7.64 -11.20 -14.84
CA SER A 41 -7.08 -12.42 -14.26
C SER A 41 -6.03 -12.07 -13.19
N GLU A 42 -5.74 -13.02 -12.29
CA GLU A 42 -4.66 -12.89 -11.31
C GLU A 42 -3.31 -12.65 -11.99
N ALA A 43 -3.04 -13.35 -13.10
CA ALA A 43 -1.80 -13.20 -13.86
C ALA A 43 -1.66 -11.79 -14.45
N SER A 44 -2.72 -11.23 -15.03
CA SER A 44 -2.68 -9.88 -15.59
C SER A 44 -2.59 -8.81 -14.50
N CYS A 45 -3.26 -9.01 -13.37
CA CYS A 45 -3.14 -8.13 -12.20
C CYS A 45 -1.72 -8.12 -11.65
N THR A 46 -1.15 -9.32 -11.43
CA THR A 46 0.25 -9.49 -10.99
C THR A 46 1.22 -8.79 -11.94
N ALA A 47 1.08 -9.01 -13.25
CA ALA A 47 1.96 -8.42 -14.24
C ALA A 47 1.95 -6.88 -14.18
N THR A 48 0.76 -6.27 -14.10
CA THR A 48 0.62 -4.81 -13.98
C THR A 48 1.22 -4.27 -12.68
N ILE A 49 1.02 -4.98 -11.55
CA ILE A 49 1.60 -4.56 -10.27
C ILE A 49 3.13 -4.65 -10.30
N ILE A 50 3.69 -5.72 -10.85
CA ILE A 50 5.14 -5.87 -11.00
C ILE A 50 5.71 -4.80 -11.93
N GLU A 51 5.08 -4.54 -13.09
CA GLU A 51 5.49 -3.51 -14.04
C GLU A 51 5.58 -2.12 -13.39
N GLY A 52 4.55 -1.73 -12.63
CA GLY A 52 4.53 -0.43 -11.96
C GLY A 52 5.64 -0.29 -10.92
N PHE A 53 5.84 -1.28 -10.07
CA PHE A 53 6.91 -1.27 -9.08
C PHE A 53 8.32 -1.37 -9.69
N GLU A 54 8.53 -2.15 -10.75
CA GLU A 54 9.82 -2.20 -11.45
C GLU A 54 10.14 -0.85 -12.10
N THR A 55 9.14 -0.19 -12.69
CA THR A 55 9.32 1.16 -13.26
C THR A 55 9.82 2.14 -12.20
N LEU A 56 9.21 2.17 -11.02
CA LEU A 56 9.67 3.00 -9.90
C LEU A 56 11.08 2.62 -9.45
N LYS A 57 11.33 1.34 -9.26
CA LYS A 57 12.63 0.82 -8.80
C LYS A 57 13.76 1.22 -9.75
N HIS A 58 13.54 1.17 -11.06
CA HIS A 58 14.52 1.61 -12.05
C HIS A 58 14.83 3.11 -11.97
N SER A 59 13.84 3.95 -11.63
CA SER A 59 14.03 5.39 -11.49
C SER A 59 14.80 5.78 -10.23
N ILE A 60 14.63 5.02 -9.15
CA ILE A 60 15.16 5.36 -7.81
C ILE A 60 16.65 5.07 -7.67
N LYS A 61 17.17 4.03 -8.30
CA LYS A 61 18.60 3.59 -8.24
C LYS A 61 19.13 3.36 -6.81
N GLN A 62 18.27 3.08 -5.86
CA GLN A 62 18.59 2.79 -4.46
C GLN A 62 17.88 1.51 -4.02
N PRO A 63 18.39 0.80 -3.00
CA PRO A 63 17.73 -0.38 -2.46
C PRO A 63 16.34 -0.06 -1.91
N ILE A 64 15.37 -0.89 -2.27
CA ILE A 64 14.01 -0.83 -1.73
C ILE A 64 13.96 -1.64 -0.43
N ALA A 65 13.47 -1.02 0.62
CA ALA A 65 13.38 -1.67 1.93
C ALA A 65 12.13 -2.53 2.08
N ALA A 66 11.01 -2.11 1.51
CA ALA A 66 9.75 -2.84 1.55
C ALA A 66 8.76 -2.33 0.48
N ILE A 67 7.73 -3.14 0.25
CA ILE A 67 6.51 -2.74 -0.46
C ILE A 67 5.37 -2.69 0.57
N SER A 68 4.59 -1.61 0.59
CA SER A 68 3.46 -1.47 1.52
C SER A 68 2.31 -0.73 0.86
N PHE A 69 1.15 -1.36 0.76
CA PHE A 69 0.03 -0.78 0.03
C PHE A 69 -1.35 -1.25 0.49
N ALA A 70 -2.37 -0.51 0.05
CA ALA A 70 -3.76 -0.88 0.17
C ALA A 70 -4.20 -1.76 -1.00
N PHE A 71 -4.99 -2.81 -0.69
CA PHE A 71 -5.64 -3.62 -1.70
C PHE A 71 -7.08 -3.94 -1.25
N PRO A 72 -8.05 -3.95 -2.18
CA PRO A 72 -9.44 -4.21 -1.82
C PRO A 72 -9.63 -5.61 -1.19
N GLY A 73 -10.66 -5.72 -0.36
CA GLY A 73 -11.07 -6.98 0.28
C GLY A 73 -12.36 -7.55 -0.30
N PRO A 74 -12.71 -8.78 0.13
CA PRO A 74 -12.18 -9.51 1.28
C PRO A 74 -10.79 -10.12 1.05
N ALA A 75 -9.96 -10.14 2.09
CA ALA A 75 -8.63 -10.74 2.05
C ALA A 75 -8.15 -11.18 3.46
N ASP A 76 -7.29 -12.18 3.51
CA ASP A 76 -6.45 -12.45 4.67
C ASP A 76 -5.21 -11.53 4.60
N TYR A 77 -5.34 -10.31 5.11
CA TYR A 77 -4.29 -9.30 5.02
C TYR A 77 -3.02 -9.70 5.78
N LYS A 78 -3.13 -10.48 6.85
CA LYS A 78 -1.99 -10.96 7.61
C LYS A 78 -1.08 -11.84 6.75
N ASN A 79 -1.66 -12.73 5.98
CA ASN A 79 -0.94 -13.64 5.10
C ASN A 79 -0.83 -13.09 3.66
N GLY A 80 -1.53 -12.00 3.35
CA GLY A 80 -1.54 -11.35 2.03
C GLY A 80 -2.19 -12.19 0.95
N ILE A 81 -3.24 -12.94 1.33
CA ILE A 81 -4.04 -13.77 0.43
C ILE A 81 -5.32 -13.03 0.09
N ILE A 82 -5.46 -12.65 -1.16
CA ILE A 82 -6.63 -11.92 -1.65
C ILE A 82 -7.77 -12.90 -1.89
N GLY A 83 -8.95 -12.55 -1.40
CA GLY A 83 -10.17 -13.32 -1.55
C GLY A 83 -10.89 -13.06 -2.87
N ASN A 84 -12.15 -13.45 -2.95
CA ASN A 84 -12.99 -13.19 -4.11
C ASN A 84 -13.45 -11.73 -4.11
N LEU A 85 -13.05 -10.98 -5.13
CA LEU A 85 -13.30 -9.53 -5.21
C LEU A 85 -14.41 -9.23 -6.23
N PRO A 86 -15.55 -8.66 -5.80
CA PRO A 86 -16.64 -8.31 -6.71
C PRO A 86 -16.23 -7.37 -7.86
N ASN A 87 -15.32 -6.44 -7.57
CA ASN A 87 -14.84 -5.43 -8.53
C ASN A 87 -13.64 -5.90 -9.37
N PHE A 88 -13.12 -7.10 -9.11
CA PHE A 88 -11.98 -7.70 -9.81
C PHE A 88 -12.34 -9.12 -10.25
N PRO A 89 -13.17 -9.27 -11.29
CA PRO A 89 -13.79 -10.53 -11.66
C PRO A 89 -12.80 -11.65 -12.04
N GLY A 90 -11.56 -11.30 -12.30
CA GLY A 90 -10.49 -12.26 -12.57
C GLY A 90 -9.78 -12.79 -11.32
N ILE A 91 -10.14 -12.30 -10.11
CA ILE A 91 -9.58 -12.76 -8.84
C ILE A 91 -10.64 -13.56 -8.12
N ASN A 92 -10.46 -14.88 -8.09
CA ASN A 92 -11.45 -15.85 -7.63
C ASN A 92 -11.17 -16.41 -6.21
N GLY A 93 -10.30 -15.73 -5.45
CA GLY A 93 -9.91 -16.14 -4.10
C GLY A 93 -8.62 -16.96 -4.06
N ASN A 94 -8.04 -17.05 -2.87
CA ASN A 94 -6.75 -17.72 -2.64
C ASN A 94 -5.57 -17.15 -3.46
N TYR A 95 -5.65 -15.89 -3.87
CA TYR A 95 -4.58 -15.23 -4.62
C TYR A 95 -3.45 -14.75 -3.69
N PRO A 96 -2.28 -15.43 -3.67
CA PRO A 96 -1.22 -15.18 -2.71
C PRO A 96 -0.34 -13.98 -3.13
N LEU A 97 -0.95 -12.81 -3.28
CA LEU A 97 -0.30 -11.62 -3.86
C LEU A 97 0.96 -11.21 -3.10
N LYS A 98 0.91 -11.24 -1.76
CA LYS A 98 2.07 -10.93 -0.92
C LYS A 98 3.27 -11.82 -1.25
N PHE A 99 3.06 -13.13 -1.24
CA PHE A 99 4.12 -14.11 -1.52
C PHE A 99 4.72 -13.88 -2.91
N ILE A 100 3.90 -13.65 -3.92
CA ILE A 100 4.37 -13.41 -5.29
C ILE A 100 5.26 -12.16 -5.37
N LEU A 101 4.86 -11.08 -4.69
CA LEU A 101 5.64 -9.83 -4.69
C LEU A 101 6.93 -9.97 -3.87
N GLU A 102 6.90 -10.64 -2.72
CA GLU A 102 8.10 -10.91 -1.91
C GLU A 102 9.12 -11.77 -2.67
N GLU A 103 8.64 -12.79 -3.40
CA GLU A 103 9.51 -13.62 -4.24
C GLU A 103 10.12 -12.86 -5.42
N HIS A 104 9.37 -11.94 -6.03
CA HIS A 104 9.86 -11.16 -7.16
C HIS A 104 10.84 -10.06 -6.72
N PHE A 105 10.46 -9.26 -5.72
CA PHE A 105 11.23 -8.08 -5.31
C PHE A 105 12.31 -8.36 -4.25
N LYS A 106 12.28 -9.52 -3.62
CA LYS A 106 13.19 -9.94 -2.54
C LYS A 106 13.22 -8.96 -1.37
N CYS A 107 12.08 -8.36 -1.07
CA CYS A 107 11.88 -7.49 0.08
C CYS A 107 10.51 -7.76 0.73
N PRO A 108 10.32 -7.40 2.02
CA PRO A 108 9.05 -7.57 2.71
C PRO A 108 7.90 -6.84 1.99
N CYS A 109 6.73 -7.49 1.93
CA CYS A 109 5.51 -6.91 1.39
C CYS A 109 4.41 -6.87 2.46
N PHE A 110 3.78 -5.72 2.61
CA PHE A 110 2.69 -5.47 3.56
C PHE A 110 1.44 -5.03 2.79
N ILE A 111 0.38 -5.79 2.91
CA ILE A 111 -0.91 -5.48 2.29
C ILE A 111 -1.93 -5.26 3.40
N ASN A 112 -2.77 -4.23 3.28
CA ASN A 112 -3.84 -3.98 4.21
C ASN A 112 -5.09 -3.48 3.46
N ASN A 113 -6.20 -3.37 4.18
CA ASN A 113 -7.42 -2.78 3.65
C ASN A 113 -7.25 -1.25 3.53
N ASP A 114 -7.82 -0.67 2.48
CA ASP A 114 -7.80 0.78 2.22
C ASP A 114 -8.47 1.59 3.36
N GLY A 115 -9.64 1.17 3.83
CA GLY A 115 -10.32 1.79 4.96
C GLY A 115 -9.50 1.72 6.26
N ASN A 116 -8.83 0.58 6.52
CA ASN A 116 -7.96 0.44 7.69
C ASN A 116 -6.74 1.37 7.58
N LEU A 117 -6.11 1.46 6.42
CA LEU A 117 -4.95 2.36 6.23
C LEU A 117 -5.37 3.83 6.31
N PHE A 118 -6.54 4.19 5.76
CA PHE A 118 -7.10 5.53 5.91
C PHE A 118 -7.33 5.87 7.39
N ALA A 119 -8.03 5.01 8.13
CA ALA A 119 -8.29 5.23 9.55
C ALA A 119 -7.00 5.33 10.38
N TYR A 120 -5.99 4.52 10.04
CA TYR A 120 -4.68 4.55 10.69
C TYR A 120 -3.92 5.86 10.38
N GLY A 121 -3.96 6.32 9.13
CA GLY A 121 -3.38 7.60 8.72
C GLY A 121 -4.03 8.78 9.45
N GLU A 122 -5.35 8.82 9.53
CA GLU A 122 -6.11 9.82 10.29
C GLU A 122 -5.78 9.81 11.79
N ALA A 123 -5.54 8.62 12.36
CA ALA A 123 -5.19 8.49 13.76
C ALA A 123 -3.78 9.02 14.10
N LEU A 124 -2.83 8.93 13.16
CA LEU A 124 -1.44 9.33 13.38
C LEU A 124 -1.17 10.77 12.94
N GLU A 125 -1.62 11.17 11.76
CA GLU A 125 -1.23 12.41 11.09
C GLU A 125 -2.44 13.27 10.67
N GLY A 126 -3.66 12.78 10.89
CA GLY A 126 -4.89 13.49 10.54
C GLY A 126 -5.47 14.33 11.68
N VAL A 127 -6.79 14.41 11.73
CA VAL A 127 -7.53 15.28 12.68
C VAL A 127 -7.56 14.72 14.11
N LEU A 128 -7.42 13.40 14.31
CA LEU A 128 -7.52 12.79 15.64
C LEU A 128 -6.51 13.31 16.68
N PRO A 129 -5.22 13.54 16.35
CA PRO A 129 -4.29 14.19 17.28
C PRO A 129 -4.74 15.57 17.76
N GLU A 130 -5.32 16.37 16.85
CA GLU A 130 -5.83 17.71 17.19
C GLU A 130 -7.04 17.62 18.12
N ILE A 131 -8.00 16.73 17.81
CA ILE A 131 -9.18 16.47 18.66
C ILE A 131 -8.73 16.03 20.06
N ASN A 132 -7.78 15.12 20.18
CA ASN A 132 -7.27 14.66 21.46
C ASN A 132 -6.61 15.80 22.26
N THR A 133 -5.93 16.72 21.58
CA THR A 133 -5.33 17.91 22.21
C THR A 133 -6.41 18.83 22.77
N VAL A 134 -7.47 19.11 22.00
CA VAL A 134 -8.61 19.93 22.46
C VAL A 134 -9.33 19.28 23.63
N LEU A 135 -9.60 17.97 23.55
CA LEU A 135 -10.26 17.24 24.64
C LEU A 135 -9.45 17.28 25.94
N LYS A 136 -8.13 17.08 25.82
CA LYS A 136 -7.22 17.19 26.98
C LYS A 136 -7.24 18.60 27.60
N ALA A 137 -7.19 19.63 26.76
CA ALA A 137 -7.24 21.01 27.22
C ALA A 137 -8.59 21.35 27.89
N ALA A 138 -9.70 20.75 27.45
CA ALA A 138 -11.03 20.88 28.04
C ALA A 138 -11.26 20.00 29.28
N GLY A 139 -10.24 19.26 29.74
CA GLY A 139 -10.36 18.37 30.91
C GLY A 139 -11.23 17.14 30.65
N SER A 140 -11.48 16.78 29.39
CA SER A 140 -12.29 15.59 29.04
C SER A 140 -11.53 14.31 29.36
N PRO A 141 -12.18 13.29 29.98
CA PRO A 141 -11.57 11.97 30.15
C PRO A 141 -11.55 11.14 28.85
N LYS A 142 -12.20 11.63 27.78
CA LYS A 142 -12.28 10.92 26.49
C LYS A 142 -10.99 11.12 25.70
N LYS A 143 -10.58 10.06 25.02
CA LYS A 143 -9.47 10.05 24.05
C LYS A 143 -9.88 9.11 22.91
N PHE A 144 -9.61 9.51 21.69
CA PHE A 144 -9.86 8.73 20.48
C PHE A 144 -8.54 8.28 19.84
#